data_9b64b2863b7748b10abdbdc93b3d4eb2
#
_entry.id   9b64b2863b7748b10abdbdc93b3d4eb2
#
_cell.length_a   1.000
_cell.length_b   1.000
_cell.length_c   1.000
_cell.angle_alpha   90.00
_cell.angle_beta   90.00
_cell.angle_gamma   90.00
#
_symmetry.space_group_name_H-M   'P 1'
#
loop_
_entity.id
_entity.type
_entity.pdbx_description
1 polymer ?
#
loop_
_entity_poly.entity_id
_entity_poly.type
_entity_poly.pdbx_seq_one_letter_code
_entity_poly.pdbx_strand_id
1 'polypeptide(L)'
;MAYRRRLTVLLTTIVVLLGLCTWWNHRWSVLTHVRVPQTTTATIFLPGSSGGWLSLRSMVTSLNRPHLATFALTAHVSFAGRVSWQQRHAIRANNPLVPIIFKDNTHPQRQARQLLVVLNQLHRRYGINHINVVGHSSGGTIIYDYLNNRSQAPVTVRRIVTIGADFPERTPLRRVTPSCDWLNLAGTIGALDNDSEVPAATVTPLAHLVAQRGVHYHFRRYSGPVWNTQHSLLHENPALDALIIRALYPPN
;
A
#
# COMPACT_ATOMS: atom_id res chain seq x y z
N MET A 1 -4.99 54.74 1.09
CA MET A 1 -4.41 53.69 0.21
C MET A 1 -4.05 52.42 0.99
N ALA A 2 -3.37 52.48 2.14
CA ALA A 2 -2.93 51.31 2.90
C ALA A 2 -4.08 50.36 3.36
N TYR A 3 -5.21 50.89 3.81
CA TYR A 3 -6.37 50.11 4.24
C TYR A 3 -6.98 49.26 3.09
N ARG A 4 -7.22 49.87 1.92
CA ARG A 4 -7.72 49.17 0.75
C ARG A 4 -6.79 48.02 0.31
N ARG A 5 -5.47 48.25 0.32
CA ARG A 5 -4.47 47.24 0.01
C ARG A 5 -4.51 46.08 1.01
N ARG A 6 -4.63 46.36 2.31
CA ARG A 6 -4.77 45.30 3.35
C ARG A 6 -6.05 44.50 3.19
N LEU A 7 -7.16 45.17 2.89
CA LEU A 7 -8.45 44.48 2.65
C LEU A 7 -8.39 43.59 1.41
N THR A 8 -7.79 44.06 0.31
CA THR A 8 -7.62 43.25 -0.91
C THR A 8 -6.75 42.03 -0.62
N VAL A 9 -5.61 42.18 0.07
CA VAL A 9 -4.75 41.06 0.44
C VAL A 9 -5.51 40.03 1.28
N LEU A 10 -6.28 40.52 2.29
CA LEU A 10 -7.07 39.61 3.15
C LEU A 10 -8.12 38.82 2.33
N LEU A 11 -8.89 39.50 1.47
CA LEU A 11 -9.90 38.87 0.65
C LEU A 11 -9.30 37.85 -0.33
N THR A 12 -8.19 38.21 -0.98
CA THR A 12 -7.48 37.28 -1.88
C THR A 12 -6.99 36.05 -1.12
N THR A 13 -6.43 36.23 0.08
CA THR A 13 -5.98 35.11 0.93
C THR A 13 -7.15 34.20 1.30
N ILE A 14 -8.31 34.75 1.68
CA ILE A 14 -9.51 33.98 2.01
C ILE A 14 -9.97 33.17 0.80
N VAL A 15 -10.05 33.78 -0.39
CA VAL A 15 -10.48 33.09 -1.62
C VAL A 15 -9.54 31.95 -1.97
N VAL A 16 -8.21 32.15 -1.85
CA VAL A 16 -7.21 31.12 -2.09
C VAL A 16 -7.37 29.98 -1.08
N LEU A 17 -7.54 30.27 0.20
CA LEU A 17 -7.73 29.26 1.23
C LEU A 17 -9.04 28.46 1.01
N LEU A 18 -10.13 29.11 0.66
CA LEU A 18 -11.39 28.43 0.33
C LEU A 18 -11.22 27.55 -0.91
N GLY A 19 -10.52 28.03 -1.95
CA GLY A 19 -10.20 27.24 -3.14
C GLY A 19 -9.35 26.01 -2.80
N LEU A 20 -8.34 26.14 -1.96
CA LEU A 20 -7.53 25.01 -1.50
C LEU A 20 -8.34 24.04 -0.64
N CYS A 21 -9.20 24.50 0.25
CA CYS A 21 -10.08 23.64 1.05
C CYS A 21 -11.07 22.88 0.18
N THR A 22 -11.70 23.53 -0.81
CA THR A 22 -12.64 22.86 -1.73
C THR A 22 -11.92 21.82 -2.60
N TRP A 23 -10.77 22.17 -3.15
CA TRP A 23 -9.93 21.25 -3.91
C TRP A 23 -9.51 20.03 -3.06
N TRP A 24 -9.07 20.26 -1.81
CA TRP A 24 -8.70 19.20 -0.88
C TRP A 24 -9.87 18.27 -0.58
N ASN A 25 -11.02 18.84 -0.22
CA ASN A 25 -12.22 18.06 0.06
C ASN A 25 -12.69 17.25 -1.16
N HIS A 26 -12.67 17.86 -2.35
CA HIS A 26 -12.99 17.17 -3.60
C HIS A 26 -12.04 16.00 -3.86
N ARG A 27 -10.74 16.20 -3.67
CA ARG A 27 -9.72 15.13 -3.84
C ARG A 27 -10.03 13.91 -2.96
N TRP A 28 -10.46 14.13 -1.71
CA TRP A 28 -10.74 13.04 -0.76
C TRP A 28 -12.16 12.48 -0.88
N SER A 29 -13.07 13.14 -1.56
CA SER A 29 -14.45 12.68 -1.74
C SER A 29 -14.56 11.40 -2.57
N VAL A 30 -13.57 11.07 -3.39
CA VAL A 30 -13.54 9.84 -4.19
C VAL A 30 -13.74 8.58 -3.33
N LEU A 31 -13.24 8.58 -2.09
CA LEU A 31 -13.36 7.45 -1.16
C LEU A 31 -14.75 7.34 -0.50
N THR A 32 -15.55 8.41 -0.50
CA THR A 32 -16.88 8.38 0.13
C THR A 32 -17.88 7.55 -0.67
N HIS A 33 -17.66 7.38 -1.96
CA HIS A 33 -18.53 6.63 -2.87
C HIS A 33 -18.06 5.19 -3.11
N VAL A 34 -16.86 4.83 -2.62
CA VAL A 34 -16.37 3.46 -2.72
C VAL A 34 -17.06 2.59 -1.67
N ARG A 35 -17.51 1.42 -2.09
CA ARG A 35 -18.04 0.37 -1.21
C ARG A 35 -17.33 -0.94 -1.57
N VAL A 36 -16.98 -1.72 -0.56
CA VAL A 36 -16.35 -3.02 -0.74
C VAL A 36 -16.95 -4.05 0.20
N PRO A 37 -16.96 -5.34 -0.17
CA PRO A 37 -17.36 -6.42 0.71
C PRO A 37 -16.54 -6.40 2.00
N GLN A 38 -17.20 -6.66 3.14
CA GLN A 38 -16.56 -6.72 4.44
C GLN A 38 -16.18 -8.15 4.77
N THR A 39 -14.90 -8.39 5.04
CA THR A 39 -14.33 -9.71 5.26
C THR A 39 -13.39 -9.75 6.46
N THR A 40 -13.01 -10.94 6.90
CA THR A 40 -11.94 -11.15 7.90
C THR A 40 -10.54 -11.16 7.29
N THR A 41 -10.42 -11.02 5.94
CA THR A 41 -9.13 -10.95 5.26
C THR A 41 -8.41 -9.66 5.65
N ALA A 42 -7.25 -9.78 6.29
CA ALA A 42 -6.47 -8.62 6.70
C ALA A 42 -5.63 -8.06 5.55
N THR A 43 -5.53 -6.75 5.43
CA THR A 43 -4.59 -6.10 4.52
C THR A 43 -3.31 -5.72 5.26
N ILE A 44 -2.20 -6.31 4.83
CA ILE A 44 -0.85 -6.02 5.32
C ILE A 44 -0.24 -4.89 4.49
N PHE A 45 0.32 -3.87 5.15
CA PHE A 45 1.02 -2.77 4.46
C PHE A 45 2.51 -2.88 4.73
N LEU A 46 3.30 -2.90 3.66
CA LEU A 46 4.75 -2.98 3.68
C LEU A 46 5.34 -1.67 3.16
N PRO A 47 6.13 -0.95 3.97
CA PRO A 47 6.72 0.33 3.59
C PRO A 47 7.86 0.16 2.57
N GLY A 48 8.18 1.25 1.88
CA GLY A 48 9.39 1.38 1.08
C GLY A 48 10.67 1.43 1.93
N SER A 49 11.82 1.48 1.25
CA SER A 49 13.14 1.65 1.88
C SER A 49 13.17 2.92 2.71
N SER A 50 13.79 2.85 3.89
CA SER A 50 13.81 3.92 4.89
C SER A 50 12.43 4.36 5.39
N GLY A 51 11.36 3.70 4.92
CA GLY A 51 9.99 3.99 5.30
C GLY A 51 9.61 3.44 6.68
N GLY A 52 8.50 3.95 7.18
CA GLY A 52 7.93 3.56 8.47
C GLY A 52 6.47 3.97 8.58
N TRP A 53 6.00 4.28 9.79
CA TRP A 53 4.62 4.71 9.98
C TRP A 53 4.24 5.93 9.14
N LEU A 54 5.12 6.95 9.05
CA LEU A 54 4.82 8.18 8.32
C LEU A 54 4.56 7.92 6.84
N SER A 55 5.29 7.01 6.20
CA SER A 55 5.08 6.65 4.79
C SER A 55 3.82 5.82 4.55
N LEU A 56 3.31 5.09 5.54
CA LEU A 56 2.07 4.31 5.41
C LEU A 56 0.83 5.06 5.92
N ARG A 57 1.03 6.10 6.73
CA ARG A 57 -0.03 6.78 7.47
C ARG A 57 -1.14 7.27 6.57
N SER A 58 -0.81 7.95 5.48
CA SER A 58 -1.81 8.56 4.60
C SER A 58 -2.77 7.49 4.06
N MET A 59 -2.24 6.44 3.45
CA MET A 59 -3.04 5.35 2.88
C MET A 59 -3.84 4.61 3.95
N VAL A 60 -3.22 4.22 5.08
CA VAL A 60 -3.92 3.50 6.15
C VAL A 60 -5.06 4.33 6.75
N THR A 61 -4.85 5.64 6.95
CA THR A 61 -5.89 6.52 7.52
C THR A 61 -6.97 6.85 6.50
N SER A 62 -6.65 6.98 5.22
CA SER A 62 -7.63 7.22 4.17
C SER A 62 -8.58 6.05 3.99
N LEU A 63 -8.07 4.82 4.10
CA LEU A 63 -8.84 3.58 3.99
C LEU A 63 -9.58 3.21 5.29
N ASN A 64 -9.22 3.81 6.42
CA ASN A 64 -9.89 3.57 7.70
C ASN A 64 -11.27 4.25 7.74
N ARG A 65 -12.24 3.67 7.04
CA ARG A 65 -13.63 4.12 6.93
C ARG A 65 -14.58 2.95 7.09
N PRO A 66 -15.73 3.10 7.78
CA PRO A 66 -16.65 1.98 8.08
C PRO A 66 -17.08 1.15 6.87
N HIS A 67 -17.14 1.76 5.67
CA HIS A 67 -17.56 1.12 4.43
C HIS A 67 -16.39 0.60 3.58
N LEU A 68 -15.15 0.77 4.04
CA LEU A 68 -13.95 0.30 3.38
C LEU A 68 -13.20 -0.73 4.22
N ALA A 69 -12.62 -0.29 5.33
CA ALA A 69 -11.75 -1.11 6.18
C ALA A 69 -11.59 -0.49 7.57
N THR A 70 -11.00 -1.23 8.49
CA THR A 70 -10.74 -0.78 9.86
C THR A 70 -9.26 -0.90 10.20
N PHE A 71 -8.63 0.17 10.64
CA PHE A 71 -7.26 0.14 11.16
C PHE A 71 -7.20 -0.60 12.49
N ALA A 72 -6.93 -1.91 12.45
CA ALA A 72 -7.07 -2.81 13.58
C ALA A 72 -5.79 -2.97 14.41
N LEU A 73 -4.65 -3.20 13.76
CA LEU A 73 -3.39 -3.52 14.41
C LEU A 73 -2.23 -2.75 13.79
N THR A 74 -1.16 -2.55 14.57
CA THR A 74 0.17 -2.21 14.05
C THR A 74 1.16 -3.27 14.55
N ALA A 75 1.98 -3.84 13.66
CA ALA A 75 3.11 -4.68 14.02
C ALA A 75 4.39 -3.86 14.04
N HIS A 76 5.09 -3.82 15.15
CA HIS A 76 6.42 -3.24 15.27
C HIS A 76 7.45 -4.35 15.35
N VAL A 77 8.38 -4.40 14.38
CA VAL A 77 9.39 -5.44 14.27
C VAL A 77 10.76 -4.86 14.63
N SER A 78 11.38 -5.39 15.68
CA SER A 78 12.72 -4.97 16.12
C SER A 78 13.82 -5.44 15.17
N PHE A 79 15.05 -4.95 15.31
CA PHE A 79 16.20 -5.44 14.56
C PHE A 79 16.41 -6.96 14.73
N ALA A 80 16.15 -7.50 15.91
CA ALA A 80 16.23 -8.94 16.19
C ALA A 80 15.01 -9.75 15.69
N GLY A 81 14.05 -9.14 14.99
CA GLY A 81 12.85 -9.81 14.48
C GLY A 81 11.78 -10.07 15.55
N ARG A 82 11.91 -9.53 16.75
CA ARG A 82 10.84 -9.60 17.77
C ARG A 82 9.70 -8.69 17.37
N VAL A 83 8.46 -9.20 17.45
CA VAL A 83 7.25 -8.47 17.05
C VAL A 83 6.50 -8.02 18.29
N SER A 84 6.21 -6.73 18.40
CA SER A 84 5.26 -6.16 19.35
C SER A 84 4.04 -5.63 18.61
N TRP A 85 2.87 -5.73 19.24
CA TRP A 85 1.59 -5.40 18.66
C TRP A 85 0.94 -4.22 19.35
N GLN A 86 0.47 -3.26 18.57
CA GLN A 86 -0.42 -2.21 19.03
C GLN A 86 -1.80 -2.47 18.44
N GLN A 87 -2.72 -2.92 19.27
CA GLN A 87 -4.12 -3.15 18.87
C GLN A 87 -4.93 -1.85 19.06
N ARG A 88 -5.67 -1.47 18.01
CA ARG A 88 -6.58 -0.31 18.02
C ARG A 88 -8.04 -0.75 18.02
N HIS A 89 -8.36 -1.78 17.23
CA HIS A 89 -9.70 -2.34 17.12
C HIS A 89 -9.64 -3.86 17.11
N ALA A 90 -10.76 -4.51 17.46
CA ALA A 90 -10.88 -5.95 17.37
C ALA A 90 -10.87 -6.41 15.90
N ILE A 91 -10.25 -7.56 15.66
CA ILE A 91 -10.30 -8.24 14.36
C ILE A 91 -11.70 -8.80 14.15
N ARG A 92 -12.37 -8.37 13.11
CA ARG A 92 -13.73 -8.79 12.71
C ARG A 92 -13.82 -8.83 11.19
N ALA A 93 -15.02 -9.12 10.66
CA ALA A 93 -15.31 -9.02 9.23
C ALA A 93 -15.49 -7.53 8.82
N ASN A 94 -14.41 -6.75 8.93
CA ASN A 94 -14.34 -5.32 8.65
C ASN A 94 -13.07 -4.93 7.90
N ASN A 95 -12.51 -5.88 7.11
CA ASN A 95 -11.31 -5.68 6.31
C ASN A 95 -10.15 -5.11 7.14
N PRO A 96 -9.61 -5.84 8.14
CA PRO A 96 -8.62 -5.30 9.07
C PRO A 96 -7.36 -4.79 8.36
N LEU A 97 -6.95 -3.54 8.62
CA LEU A 97 -5.70 -2.96 8.13
C LEU A 97 -4.59 -3.18 9.17
N VAL A 98 -3.45 -3.67 8.72
CA VAL A 98 -2.30 -4.04 9.56
C VAL A 98 -1.00 -3.53 8.94
N PRO A 99 -0.61 -2.26 9.18
CA PRO A 99 0.73 -1.79 8.80
C PRO A 99 1.81 -2.49 9.61
N ILE A 100 2.93 -2.82 8.94
CA ILE A 100 4.12 -3.42 9.55
C ILE A 100 5.24 -2.39 9.53
N ILE A 101 5.78 -2.11 10.71
CA ILE A 101 6.86 -1.15 10.91
C ILE A 101 8.11 -1.90 11.30
N PHE A 102 9.05 -1.99 10.38
CA PHE A 102 10.35 -2.62 10.61
C PHE A 102 11.33 -1.60 11.18
N LYS A 103 12.04 -1.99 12.25
CA LYS A 103 13.15 -1.18 12.78
C LYS A 103 14.35 -1.19 11.82
N ASP A 104 14.61 -2.33 11.18
CA ASP A 104 15.51 -2.44 10.03
C ASP A 104 14.70 -2.16 8.77
N ASN A 105 14.73 -0.94 8.29
CA ASN A 105 13.90 -0.48 7.18
C ASN A 105 14.64 -0.30 5.86
N THR A 106 15.84 -0.92 5.73
CA THR A 106 16.68 -0.81 4.52
C THR A 106 17.09 -2.15 3.90
N HIS A 107 16.79 -3.29 4.55
CA HIS A 107 17.19 -4.62 4.10
C HIS A 107 15.96 -5.49 3.75
N PRO A 108 15.42 -5.45 2.52
CA PRO A 108 14.19 -6.15 2.12
C PRO A 108 14.23 -7.66 2.38
N GLN A 109 15.36 -8.31 2.12
CA GLN A 109 15.51 -9.75 2.37
C GLN A 109 15.42 -10.13 3.85
N ARG A 110 15.93 -9.29 4.75
CA ARG A 110 15.77 -9.47 6.20
C ARG A 110 14.31 -9.23 6.61
N GLN A 111 13.70 -8.17 6.09
CA GLN A 111 12.30 -7.86 6.33
C GLN A 111 11.38 -8.98 5.84
N ALA A 112 11.67 -9.60 4.69
CA ALA A 112 10.94 -10.77 4.20
C ALA A 112 11.01 -11.97 5.15
N ARG A 113 12.17 -12.23 5.77
CA ARG A 113 12.29 -13.26 6.82
C ARG A 113 11.54 -12.89 8.09
N GLN A 114 11.56 -11.62 8.48
CA GLN A 114 10.83 -11.10 9.64
C GLN A 114 9.32 -11.11 9.41
N LEU A 115 8.86 -10.89 8.17
CA LEU A 115 7.46 -10.99 7.78
C LEU A 115 6.88 -12.38 8.09
N LEU A 116 7.66 -13.45 7.92
CA LEU A 116 7.25 -14.80 8.32
C LEU A 116 6.85 -14.87 9.80
N VAL A 117 7.62 -14.23 10.68
CA VAL A 117 7.32 -14.20 12.13
C VAL A 117 6.03 -13.41 12.39
N VAL A 118 5.86 -12.26 11.73
CA VAL A 118 4.66 -11.43 11.85
C VAL A 118 3.42 -12.23 11.43
N LEU A 119 3.44 -12.87 10.27
CA LEU A 119 2.30 -13.60 9.73
C LEU A 119 1.96 -14.85 10.55
N ASN A 120 2.97 -15.56 11.09
CA ASN A 120 2.74 -16.64 12.04
C ASN A 120 2.04 -16.16 13.31
N GLN A 121 2.42 -15.00 13.83
CA GLN A 121 1.75 -14.43 15.02
C GLN A 121 0.34 -13.92 14.69
N LEU A 122 0.12 -13.31 13.52
CA LEU A 122 -1.21 -12.93 13.06
C LEU A 122 -2.16 -14.13 13.02
N HIS A 123 -1.69 -15.24 12.45
CA HIS A 123 -2.46 -16.48 12.43
C HIS A 123 -2.76 -17.00 13.84
N ARG A 124 -1.72 -17.22 14.66
CA ARG A 124 -1.87 -17.86 15.98
C ARG A 124 -2.62 -17.00 16.98
N ARG A 125 -2.37 -15.69 16.98
CA ARG A 125 -2.87 -14.77 18.02
C ARG A 125 -4.22 -14.15 17.66
N TYR A 126 -4.45 -13.91 16.36
CA TYR A 126 -5.62 -13.17 15.89
C TYR A 126 -6.53 -13.99 14.96
N GLY A 127 -6.19 -15.25 14.67
CA GLY A 127 -6.99 -16.14 13.83
C GLY A 127 -7.04 -15.74 12.34
N ILE A 128 -6.09 -14.92 11.88
CA ILE A 128 -6.04 -14.48 10.48
C ILE A 128 -5.53 -15.65 9.61
N ASN A 129 -6.38 -16.11 8.67
CA ASN A 129 -6.06 -17.19 7.73
C ASN A 129 -5.84 -16.68 6.30
N HIS A 130 -6.38 -15.50 6.00
CA HIS A 130 -6.30 -14.88 4.67
C HIS A 130 -5.78 -13.47 4.79
N ILE A 131 -4.86 -13.11 3.90
CA ILE A 131 -4.30 -11.77 3.83
C ILE A 131 -4.31 -11.23 2.41
N ASN A 132 -4.46 -9.92 2.31
CA ASN A 132 -4.07 -9.11 1.17
C ASN A 132 -2.79 -8.36 1.53
N VAL A 133 -2.00 -7.94 0.55
CA VAL A 133 -0.76 -7.20 0.79
C VAL A 133 -0.70 -5.98 -0.11
N VAL A 134 -0.32 -4.85 0.47
CA VAL A 134 0.07 -3.64 -0.26
C VAL A 134 1.54 -3.38 0.02
N GLY A 135 2.36 -3.35 -1.01
CA GLY A 135 3.80 -3.05 -0.91
C GLY A 135 4.16 -1.84 -1.75
N HIS A 136 4.69 -0.79 -1.12
CA HIS A 136 5.22 0.38 -1.81
C HIS A 136 6.72 0.25 -1.97
N SER A 137 7.28 0.54 -3.16
CA SER A 137 8.72 0.51 -3.42
C SER A 137 9.34 -0.83 -2.98
N SER A 138 10.37 -0.84 -2.15
CA SER A 138 10.95 -2.07 -1.58
C SER A 138 9.95 -2.94 -0.80
N GLY A 139 8.79 -2.42 -0.39
CA GLY A 139 7.68 -3.22 0.16
C GLY A 139 7.15 -4.27 -0.81
N GLY A 140 7.16 -3.98 -2.11
CA GLY A 140 6.88 -4.97 -3.16
C GLY A 140 7.96 -6.03 -3.26
N THR A 141 9.21 -5.67 -3.07
CA THR A 141 10.34 -6.60 -2.99
C THR A 141 10.24 -7.50 -1.75
N ILE A 142 9.81 -6.95 -0.61
CA ILE A 142 9.64 -7.72 0.64
C ILE A 142 8.63 -8.85 0.44
N ILE A 143 7.46 -8.57 -0.13
CA ILE A 143 6.47 -9.63 -0.36
C ILE A 143 6.94 -10.63 -1.41
N TYR A 144 7.62 -10.18 -2.47
CA TYR A 144 8.21 -11.06 -3.47
C TYR A 144 9.23 -12.03 -2.84
N ASP A 145 10.16 -11.52 -2.04
CA ASP A 145 11.18 -12.31 -1.35
C ASP A 145 10.55 -13.25 -0.30
N TYR A 146 9.49 -12.80 0.40
CA TYR A 146 8.72 -13.66 1.31
C TYR A 146 8.11 -14.87 0.59
N LEU A 147 7.49 -14.66 -0.57
CA LEU A 147 6.87 -15.74 -1.36
C LEU A 147 7.93 -16.71 -1.92
N ASN A 148 9.17 -16.27 -2.09
CA ASN A 148 10.30 -17.11 -2.49
C ASN A 148 10.99 -17.84 -1.33
N ASN A 149 10.66 -17.52 -0.07
CA ASN A 149 11.21 -18.24 1.08
C ASN A 149 10.78 -19.71 1.09
N ARG A 150 11.65 -20.58 1.61
CA ARG A 150 11.37 -22.02 1.76
C ARG A 150 10.21 -22.27 2.72
N SER A 151 10.12 -21.48 3.77
CA SER A 151 9.07 -21.55 4.78
C SER A 151 8.12 -20.38 4.64
N GLN A 152 6.81 -20.64 4.72
CA GLN A 152 5.74 -19.64 4.71
C GLN A 152 4.85 -19.86 5.94
N ALA A 153 4.22 -18.80 6.40
CA ALA A 153 3.22 -18.87 7.47
C ALA A 153 1.95 -19.56 6.97
N PRO A 154 1.13 -20.14 7.88
CA PRO A 154 -0.12 -20.80 7.52
C PRO A 154 -1.24 -19.79 7.22
N VAL A 155 -0.93 -18.81 6.39
CA VAL A 155 -1.87 -17.82 5.87
C VAL A 155 -1.87 -17.84 4.34
N THR A 156 -3.04 -17.70 3.75
CA THR A 156 -3.19 -17.62 2.30
C THR A 156 -3.09 -16.16 1.86
N VAL A 157 -2.15 -15.85 0.98
CA VAL A 157 -2.09 -14.53 0.31
C VAL A 157 -3.09 -14.56 -0.85
N ARG A 158 -4.14 -13.75 -0.75
CA ARG A 158 -5.20 -13.71 -1.76
C ARG A 158 -4.94 -12.66 -2.83
N ARG A 159 -4.58 -11.45 -2.42
CA ARG A 159 -4.35 -10.33 -3.33
C ARG A 159 -3.13 -9.56 -2.95
N ILE A 160 -2.38 -9.12 -3.96
CA ILE A 160 -1.21 -8.29 -3.80
C ILE A 160 -1.38 -7.05 -4.66
N VAL A 161 -1.07 -5.90 -4.10
CA VAL A 161 -0.90 -4.66 -4.85
C VAL A 161 0.51 -4.14 -4.58
N THR A 162 1.31 -4.00 -5.63
CA THR A 162 2.62 -3.37 -5.56
C THR A 162 2.60 -2.02 -6.26
N ILE A 163 3.23 -1.02 -5.66
CA ILE A 163 3.20 0.38 -6.09
C ILE A 163 4.63 0.88 -6.23
N GLY A 164 5.04 1.22 -7.45
CA GLY A 164 6.40 1.72 -7.71
C GLY A 164 7.49 0.78 -7.22
N ALA A 165 7.29 -0.53 -7.31
CA ALA A 165 8.24 -1.53 -6.88
C ALA A 165 9.05 -2.03 -8.09
N ASP A 166 10.36 -2.07 -7.94
CA ASP A 166 11.27 -2.57 -8.96
C ASP A 166 11.58 -4.07 -8.77
N PHE A 167 11.71 -4.78 -9.88
CA PHE A 167 11.98 -6.22 -9.89
C PHE A 167 13.11 -6.59 -10.87
N PRO A 168 14.25 -5.86 -10.90
CA PRO A 168 15.34 -6.21 -11.80
C PRO A 168 15.96 -7.56 -11.38
N GLU A 169 16.37 -8.35 -12.37
CA GLU A 169 17.21 -9.56 -12.20
C GLU A 169 16.79 -10.49 -11.05
N ARG A 170 15.49 -10.82 -10.94
CA ARG A 170 14.99 -11.72 -9.91
C ARG A 170 14.73 -13.11 -10.46
N THR A 171 14.87 -14.11 -9.58
CA THR A 171 14.47 -15.49 -9.91
C THR A 171 12.95 -15.60 -9.92
N PRO A 172 12.36 -16.39 -10.86
CA PRO A 172 10.92 -16.62 -10.89
C PRO A 172 10.36 -17.10 -9.55
N LEU A 173 9.13 -16.73 -9.25
CA LEU A 173 8.44 -17.13 -8.02
C LEU A 173 8.42 -18.67 -7.89
N ARG A 174 8.76 -19.16 -6.73
CA ARG A 174 8.76 -20.61 -6.41
C ARG A 174 7.42 -21.07 -5.88
N ARG A 175 6.74 -20.24 -5.10
CA ARG A 175 5.49 -20.60 -4.41
C ARG A 175 4.54 -19.41 -4.41
N VAL A 176 3.42 -19.57 -5.06
CA VAL A 176 2.26 -18.69 -4.92
C VAL A 176 1.05 -19.59 -4.77
N THR A 177 0.10 -19.17 -3.94
CA THR A 177 -1.20 -19.85 -3.89
C THR A 177 -1.83 -19.73 -5.27
N PRO A 178 -2.25 -20.85 -5.92
CA PRO A 178 -3.09 -20.75 -7.10
C PRO A 178 -4.28 -19.83 -6.81
N SER A 179 -4.64 -18.96 -7.72
CA SER A 179 -5.67 -17.91 -7.54
C SER A 179 -5.26 -16.65 -6.76
N CYS A 180 -3.98 -16.34 -6.64
CA CYS A 180 -3.55 -15.04 -6.16
C CYS A 180 -3.71 -13.99 -7.27
N ASP A 181 -4.42 -12.91 -6.99
CA ASP A 181 -4.50 -11.74 -7.88
C ASP A 181 -3.36 -10.77 -7.54
N TRP A 182 -2.59 -10.34 -8.54
CA TRP A 182 -1.51 -9.39 -8.34
C TRP A 182 -1.66 -8.17 -9.25
N LEU A 183 -2.01 -7.04 -8.67
CA LEU A 183 -2.00 -5.75 -9.36
C LEU A 183 -0.65 -5.07 -9.13
N ASN A 184 0.09 -4.85 -10.21
CA ASN A 184 1.38 -4.16 -10.18
C ASN A 184 1.24 -2.76 -10.80
N LEU A 185 1.54 -1.72 -10.04
CA LEU A 185 1.35 -0.33 -10.41
C LEU A 185 2.71 0.36 -10.60
N ALA A 186 2.92 0.94 -11.78
CA ALA A 186 4.03 1.85 -12.03
C ALA A 186 3.51 3.29 -12.06
N GLY A 187 4.10 4.18 -11.27
CA GLY A 187 3.86 5.61 -11.35
C GLY A 187 4.59 6.22 -12.54
N THR A 188 3.96 7.20 -13.21
CA THR A 188 4.63 7.96 -14.27
C THR A 188 4.24 9.44 -14.22
N ILE A 189 5.24 10.33 -14.20
CA ILE A 189 5.03 11.79 -14.08
C ILE A 189 4.87 12.40 -15.48
N GLY A 190 3.67 12.82 -15.83
CA GLY A 190 3.39 13.40 -17.13
C GLY A 190 3.81 12.47 -18.28
N ALA A 191 4.74 12.93 -19.12
CA ALA A 191 5.32 12.18 -20.23
C ALA A 191 6.55 11.34 -19.85
N LEU A 192 7.02 11.43 -18.59
CA LEU A 192 8.19 10.67 -18.13
C LEU A 192 7.79 9.21 -17.86
N ASP A 193 8.66 8.27 -18.25
CA ASP A 193 8.43 6.84 -17.99
C ASP A 193 8.98 6.41 -16.62
N ASN A 194 8.79 7.25 -15.61
CA ASN A 194 9.19 7.00 -14.21
C ASN A 194 8.37 7.87 -13.25
N ASP A 195 8.43 7.51 -11.97
CA ASP A 195 7.83 8.23 -10.85
C ASP A 195 8.81 9.15 -10.10
N SER A 196 9.95 9.49 -10.69
CA SER A 196 11.14 10.18 -10.17
C SER A 196 12.20 9.28 -9.51
N GLU A 197 11.88 8.07 -9.13
CA GLU A 197 12.81 7.12 -8.49
C GLU A 197 12.87 5.78 -9.25
N VAL A 198 11.71 5.25 -9.65
CA VAL A 198 11.59 3.92 -10.28
C VAL A 198 11.13 4.05 -11.73
N PRO A 199 11.96 3.66 -12.70
CA PRO A 199 11.55 3.57 -14.10
C PRO A 199 10.47 2.48 -14.28
N ALA A 200 9.44 2.74 -15.07
CA ALA A 200 8.39 1.75 -15.34
C ALA A 200 8.96 0.48 -15.98
N ALA A 201 10.05 0.58 -16.71
CA ALA A 201 10.76 -0.56 -17.29
C ALA A 201 11.29 -1.55 -16.24
N THR A 202 11.63 -1.10 -15.01
CA THR A 202 12.07 -1.97 -13.91
C THR A 202 10.93 -2.57 -13.10
N VAL A 203 9.71 -2.06 -13.28
CA VAL A 203 8.47 -2.58 -12.66
C VAL A 203 7.89 -3.74 -13.48
N THR A 204 7.99 -3.67 -14.81
CA THR A 204 7.37 -4.63 -15.75
C THR A 204 7.91 -6.06 -15.69
N PRO A 205 9.19 -6.35 -15.33
CA PRO A 205 9.72 -7.71 -15.27
C PRO A 205 8.93 -8.65 -14.37
N LEU A 206 8.18 -8.13 -13.40
CA LEU A 206 7.33 -8.94 -12.53
C LEU A 206 6.37 -9.84 -13.32
N ALA A 207 5.86 -9.40 -14.46
CA ALA A 207 4.99 -10.21 -15.33
C ALA A 207 5.59 -11.58 -15.66
N HIS A 208 6.86 -11.60 -16.09
CA HIS A 208 7.57 -12.84 -16.42
C HIS A 208 7.89 -13.68 -15.19
N LEU A 209 8.16 -13.01 -14.06
CA LEU A 209 8.52 -13.69 -12.81
C LEU A 209 7.35 -14.45 -12.19
N VAL A 210 6.10 -14.03 -12.43
CA VAL A 210 4.89 -14.63 -11.88
C VAL A 210 4.13 -15.52 -12.88
N ALA A 211 4.40 -15.40 -14.19
CA ALA A 211 3.62 -16.01 -15.27
C ALA A 211 3.46 -17.54 -15.15
N GLN A 212 4.45 -18.24 -14.61
CA GLN A 212 4.46 -19.72 -14.54
C GLN A 212 3.74 -20.30 -13.32
N ARG A 213 3.06 -19.49 -12.49
CA ARG A 213 2.58 -19.90 -11.16
C ARG A 213 1.07 -19.77 -10.94
N GLY A 214 0.28 -19.53 -11.99
CA GLY A 214 -1.17 -19.39 -11.86
C GLY A 214 -1.59 -18.11 -11.13
N VAL A 215 -0.73 -17.09 -11.12
CA VAL A 215 -1.05 -15.77 -10.62
C VAL A 215 -1.86 -15.02 -11.67
N HIS A 216 -2.98 -14.46 -11.28
CA HIS A 216 -3.73 -13.54 -12.10
C HIS A 216 -3.05 -12.17 -12.04
N TYR A 217 -2.14 -11.91 -12.98
CA TYR A 217 -1.31 -10.73 -12.99
C TYR A 217 -1.93 -9.61 -13.81
N HIS A 218 -1.99 -8.40 -13.23
CA HIS A 218 -2.42 -7.17 -13.89
C HIS A 218 -1.36 -6.10 -13.71
N PHE A 219 -0.93 -5.50 -14.82
CA PHE A 219 -0.05 -4.34 -14.81
C PHE A 219 -0.82 -3.08 -15.18
N ARG A 220 -0.58 -2.00 -14.48
CA ARG A 220 -1.17 -0.70 -14.79
C ARG A 220 -0.17 0.43 -14.57
N ARG A 221 -0.03 1.30 -15.57
CA ARG A 221 0.60 2.61 -15.41
C ARG A 221 -0.40 3.56 -14.76
N TYR A 222 0.05 4.26 -13.74
CA TYR A 222 -0.68 5.31 -13.09
C TYR A 222 -0.01 6.64 -13.43
N SER A 223 -0.51 7.30 -14.49
CA SER A 223 0.06 8.54 -15.03
C SER A 223 -0.68 9.75 -14.49
N GLY A 224 0.05 10.84 -14.27
CA GLY A 224 -0.53 12.07 -13.79
C GLY A 224 0.50 13.16 -13.51
N PRO A 225 0.06 14.27 -12.90
CA PRO A 225 0.96 15.32 -12.47
C PRO A 225 1.81 14.86 -11.28
N VAL A 226 2.95 15.53 -11.07
CA VAL A 226 3.94 15.18 -10.04
C VAL A 226 3.33 14.97 -8.65
N TRP A 227 2.37 15.79 -8.24
CA TRP A 227 1.72 15.70 -6.92
C TRP A 227 0.79 14.48 -6.73
N ASN A 228 0.57 13.68 -7.77
CA ASN A 228 -0.21 12.44 -7.72
C ASN A 228 0.62 11.19 -8.01
N THR A 229 1.77 11.33 -8.69
CA THR A 229 2.49 10.21 -9.30
C THR A 229 3.98 10.17 -8.99
N GLN A 230 4.51 11.20 -8.31
CA GLN A 230 5.86 11.13 -7.75
C GLN A 230 5.95 10.00 -6.72
N HIS A 231 7.04 9.29 -6.68
CA HIS A 231 7.25 8.04 -5.95
C HIS A 231 6.65 8.02 -4.53
N SER A 232 7.05 8.97 -3.69
CA SER A 232 6.54 9.07 -2.33
C SER A 232 5.09 9.60 -2.25
N LEU A 233 4.58 10.29 -3.28
CA LEU A 233 3.22 10.82 -3.31
C LEU A 233 2.20 9.82 -3.86
N LEU A 234 2.65 8.71 -4.46
CA LEU A 234 1.77 7.62 -4.90
C LEU A 234 0.93 7.08 -3.74
N HIS A 235 1.53 6.85 -2.57
CA HIS A 235 0.81 6.36 -1.40
C HIS A 235 0.08 7.46 -0.59
N GLU A 236 0.06 8.69 -1.10
CA GLU A 236 -0.72 9.82 -0.54
C GLU A 236 -1.86 10.26 -1.46
N ASN A 237 -2.22 9.41 -2.43
CA ASN A 237 -3.18 9.72 -3.46
C ASN A 237 -4.51 8.99 -3.24
N PRO A 238 -5.59 9.68 -2.82
CA PRO A 238 -6.87 9.04 -2.54
C PRO A 238 -7.54 8.39 -3.76
N ALA A 239 -7.24 8.84 -4.98
CA ALA A 239 -7.72 8.17 -6.19
C ALA A 239 -7.01 6.82 -6.40
N LEU A 240 -5.71 6.75 -6.07
CA LEU A 240 -4.98 5.48 -6.07
C LEU A 240 -5.46 4.58 -4.94
N ASP A 241 -5.71 5.12 -3.73
CA ASP A 241 -6.29 4.38 -2.61
C ASP A 241 -7.63 3.75 -2.98
N ALA A 242 -8.49 4.48 -3.71
CA ALA A 242 -9.77 3.96 -4.19
C ALA A 242 -9.62 2.81 -5.20
N LEU A 243 -8.60 2.87 -6.05
CA LEU A 243 -8.25 1.78 -6.97
C LEU A 243 -7.74 0.57 -6.18
N ILE A 244 -6.84 0.79 -5.25
CA ILE A 244 -6.23 -0.26 -4.42
C ILE A 244 -7.28 -1.00 -3.62
N ILE A 245 -8.15 -0.29 -2.90
CA ILE A 245 -9.15 -0.95 -2.04
C ILE A 245 -10.15 -1.79 -2.85
N ARG A 246 -10.52 -1.36 -4.06
CA ARG A 246 -11.35 -2.15 -4.97
C ARG A 246 -10.63 -3.39 -5.49
N ALA A 247 -9.34 -3.28 -5.78
CA ALA A 247 -8.53 -4.43 -6.20
C ALA A 247 -8.36 -5.45 -5.07
N LEU A 248 -8.23 -4.99 -3.81
CA LEU A 248 -8.09 -5.87 -2.64
C LEU A 248 -9.40 -6.54 -2.24
N TYR A 249 -10.54 -5.89 -2.46
CA TYR A 249 -11.87 -6.36 -2.06
C TYR A 249 -12.89 -6.12 -3.19
N PRO A 250 -12.75 -6.82 -4.34
CA PRO A 250 -13.69 -6.68 -5.44
C PRO A 250 -15.09 -7.14 -5.03
N PRO A 251 -16.15 -6.58 -5.62
CA PRO A 251 -17.48 -7.17 -5.49
C PRO A 251 -17.47 -8.61 -6.04
N ASN A 252 -18.32 -9.44 -5.47
CA ASN A 252 -18.52 -10.82 -5.94
C ASN A 252 -19.18 -10.83 -7.33
#